data_5e3e729ffa40afb41542eeac622d0ae4
#
_entry.id   5e3e729ffa40afb41542eeac622d0ae4
#
_cell.length_a   1.000
_cell.length_b   1.000
_cell.length_c   1.000
_cell.angle_alpha   90.00
_cell.angle_beta   90.00
_cell.angle_gamma   90.00
#
_symmetry.space_group_name_H-M   'P 1'
#
loop_
_entity.id
_entity.type
_entity.pdbx_description
1 polymer ?
#
loop_
_entity_poly.entity_id
_entity_poly.type
_entity_poly.pdbx_seq_one_letter_code
_entity_poly.pdbx_strand_id
1 'polypeptide(L)' 'MKTTHCNKVLEYMRTFGSITQLQALQDIGCMRLASRISDLRQQGVAIGRRMKTSKNRYGDDVYFAEYYLIEED' A
#
# COMPACT_ATOMS: atom_id res chain seq x y z
N MET A 1 10.00 -11.53 18.35
CA MET A 1 8.65 -11.03 18.07
C MET A 1 8.46 -10.89 16.58
N LYS A 2 7.35 -11.42 16.06
CA LYS A 2 7.11 -11.34 14.61
C LYS A 2 6.65 -9.95 14.23
N THR A 3 7.31 -9.37 13.24
CA THR A 3 6.84 -8.13 12.63
C THR A 3 5.69 -8.49 11.71
N THR A 4 4.53 -7.91 11.94
CA THR A 4 3.36 -8.20 11.12
C THR A 4 3.45 -7.46 9.79
N HIS A 5 2.74 -7.95 8.77
CA HIS A 5 2.64 -7.25 7.49
C HIS A 5 2.03 -5.86 7.67
N CYS A 6 1.10 -5.70 8.61
CA CYS A 6 0.52 -4.38 8.90
C CYS A 6 1.59 -3.38 9.31
N ASN A 7 2.49 -3.78 10.21
CA ASN A 7 3.56 -2.90 10.67
C ASN A 7 4.52 -2.55 9.53
N LYS A 8 4.86 -3.54 8.71
CA LYS A 8 5.74 -3.33 7.56
C LYS A 8 5.13 -2.40 6.54
N VAL A 9 3.83 -2.56 6.26
CA VAL A 9 3.11 -1.69 5.34
C VAL A 9 3.08 -0.26 5.85
N LEU A 10 2.80 -0.08 7.15
CA LEU A 10 2.76 1.24 7.76
C LEU A 10 4.12 1.93 7.69
N GLU A 11 5.18 1.22 8.04
CA GLU A 11 6.55 1.75 7.97
C GLU A 11 6.94 2.11 6.54
N TYR A 12 6.55 1.29 5.57
CA TYR A 12 6.82 1.55 4.16
C TYR A 12 6.15 2.86 3.73
N MET A 13 4.88 3.06 4.09
CA MET A 13 4.18 4.29 3.76
C MET A 13 4.79 5.51 4.44
N ARG A 14 5.28 5.36 5.68
CA ARG A 14 5.95 6.45 6.38
C ARG A 14 7.27 6.83 5.71
N THR A 15 8.00 5.83 5.24
CA THR A 15 9.31 6.04 4.63
C THR A 15 9.20 6.59 3.21
N PHE A 16 8.30 6.04 2.40
CA PHE A 16 8.21 6.34 0.98
C PHE A 16 6.96 7.16 0.60
N GLY A 17 6.05 7.38 1.53
CA GLY A 17 4.86 8.17 1.33
C GLY A 17 3.65 7.40 0.83
N SER A 18 3.85 6.28 0.17
CA SER A 18 2.76 5.49 -0.42
C SER A 18 3.20 4.06 -0.66
N ILE A 19 2.23 3.19 -0.95
CA ILE A 19 2.51 1.79 -1.27
C ILE A 19 1.49 1.27 -2.27
N THR A 20 1.96 0.44 -3.22
CA THR A 20 1.10 -0.28 -4.15
C THR A 20 1.19 -1.78 -3.86
N GLN A 21 0.25 -2.56 -4.43
CA GLN A 21 0.29 -4.01 -4.26
C GLN A 21 1.59 -4.61 -4.79
N LEU A 22 2.09 -4.11 -5.91
CA LEU A 22 3.33 -4.61 -6.47
C LEU A 22 4.52 -4.33 -5.54
N GLN A 23 4.59 -3.13 -5.00
CA GLN A 23 5.63 -2.77 -4.04
C GLN A 23 5.52 -3.61 -2.76
N ALA A 24 4.30 -3.83 -2.29
CA ALA A 24 4.09 -4.66 -1.10
C ALA A 24 4.57 -6.09 -1.35
N LEU A 25 4.29 -6.63 -2.52
CA LEU A 25 4.73 -7.97 -2.86
C LEU A 25 6.25 -8.07 -2.98
N GLN A 26 6.86 -7.13 -3.68
CA GLN A 26 8.30 -7.17 -3.93
C GLN A 26 9.13 -6.84 -2.70
N ASP A 27 8.73 -5.85 -1.93
CA ASP A 27 9.55 -5.31 -0.84
C ASP A 27 9.21 -5.91 0.52
N ILE A 28 7.97 -6.33 0.72
CA ILE A 28 7.48 -6.84 2.00
C ILE A 28 7.10 -8.33 1.91
N GLY A 29 6.74 -8.78 0.73
CA GLY A 29 6.22 -10.13 0.52
C GLY A 29 4.73 -10.24 0.86
N CYS A 30 4.02 -9.12 0.86
CA CYS A 30 2.60 -9.08 1.20
C CYS A 30 1.74 -9.25 -0.04
N MET A 31 0.98 -10.33 -0.10
CA MET A 31 0.11 -10.62 -1.25
C MET A 31 -1.29 -10.02 -1.12
N ARG A 32 -1.67 -9.57 0.08
CA ARG A 32 -3.02 -9.09 0.37
C ARG A 32 -2.97 -7.69 0.98
N LEU A 33 -2.44 -6.76 0.23
CA LEU A 33 -2.27 -5.39 0.70
C LEU A 33 -3.59 -4.76 1.13
N ALA A 34 -4.67 -4.95 0.35
CA ALA A 34 -5.96 -4.36 0.67
C ALA A 34 -6.45 -4.80 2.04
N SER A 35 -6.24 -6.07 2.41
CA SER A 35 -6.60 -6.58 3.73
C SER A 35 -5.80 -5.90 4.83
N ARG A 36 -4.51 -5.71 4.60
CA ARG A 36 -3.65 -5.02 5.58
C ARG A 36 -4.05 -3.56 5.73
N ILE A 37 -4.41 -2.91 4.63
CA ILE A 37 -4.90 -1.53 4.68
C ILE A 37 -6.20 -1.45 5.48
N SER A 38 -7.12 -2.38 5.26
CA SER A 38 -8.36 -2.44 6.02
C SER A 38 -8.09 -2.59 7.53
N ASP A 39 -7.18 -3.48 7.89
CA ASP A 39 -6.81 -3.69 9.30
C ASP A 39 -6.25 -2.41 9.92
N LEU A 40 -5.37 -1.71 9.19
CA LEU A 40 -4.79 -0.46 9.67
C LEU A 40 -5.86 0.63 9.85
N ARG A 41 -6.80 0.71 8.92
CA ARG A 41 -7.92 1.67 9.04
C ARG A 41 -8.76 1.38 10.28
N GLN A 42 -8.99 0.10 10.58
CA GLN A 42 -9.72 -0.29 11.79
C GLN A 42 -8.98 0.10 13.05
N GLN A 43 -7.66 0.16 12.99
CA GLN A 43 -6.83 0.60 14.13
C GLN A 43 -6.78 2.12 14.27
N GLY A 44 -7.44 2.85 13.37
CA GLY A 44 -7.48 4.30 13.43
C GLY A 44 -6.47 5.01 12.55
N VAL A 45 -5.75 4.28 11.71
CA VAL A 45 -4.79 4.89 10.78
C VAL A 45 -5.54 5.47 9.59
N ALA A 46 -5.33 6.75 9.32
CA ALA A 46 -5.96 7.43 8.18
C ALA A 46 -5.17 7.12 6.91
N ILE A 47 -5.78 6.36 6.00
CA ILE A 47 -5.16 5.94 4.76
C ILE A 47 -6.06 6.30 3.59
N GLY A 48 -5.51 7.07 2.64
CA GLY A 48 -6.18 7.39 1.41
C GLY A 48 -5.84 6.39 0.32
N ARG A 49 -6.67 6.39 -0.72
CA ARG A 49 -6.46 5.54 -1.90
C ARG A 49 -6.66 6.37 -3.15
N ARG A 50 -5.78 6.21 -4.11
CA ARG A 50 -5.93 6.81 -5.43
C ARG A 50 -5.61 5.78 -6.49
N MET A 51 -6.28 5.90 -7.64
CA MET A 51 -6.01 5.02 -8.77
C MET A 51 -4.90 5.61 -9.63
N LYS A 52 -3.98 4.76 -10.03
CA LYS A 52 -2.91 5.11 -10.95
C LYS A 52 -2.98 4.24 -12.18
N THR A 53 -2.43 4.75 -13.28
CA THR A 53 -2.32 4.00 -14.52
C THR A 53 -0.86 3.78 -14.86
N SER A 54 -0.61 2.65 -15.49
CA SER A 54 0.70 2.32 -16.02
C SER A 54 0.50 1.52 -17.30
N LYS A 55 1.55 1.33 -18.07
CA LYS A 55 1.48 0.47 -19.26
C LYS A 55 2.22 -0.83 -18.98
N ASN A 56 1.59 -1.95 -19.39
CA ASN A 56 2.26 -3.24 -19.32
C ASN A 56 3.22 -3.39 -20.51
N ARG A 57 3.88 -4.55 -20.61
CA ARG A 57 4.85 -4.79 -21.68
C ARG A 57 4.22 -4.81 -23.07
N TYR A 58 2.90 -4.97 -23.15
CA TYR A 58 2.17 -4.99 -24.43
C TYR A 58 1.60 -3.63 -24.80
N GLY A 59 1.86 -2.61 -23.99
CA GLY A 59 1.35 -1.26 -24.23
C GLY A 59 -0.06 -1.02 -23.78
N ASP A 60 -0.69 -1.98 -23.11
CA ASP A 60 -2.04 -1.82 -22.59
C ASP A 60 -2.03 -1.03 -21.29
N ASP A 61 -3.05 -0.20 -21.08
CA ASP A 61 -3.21 0.52 -19.85
C ASP A 61 -3.66 -0.44 -18.74
N VAL A 62 -2.97 -0.39 -17.61
CA VAL A 62 -3.35 -1.13 -16.41
C VAL A 62 -3.59 -0.14 -15.29
N TYR A 63 -4.58 -0.45 -14.45
CA TYR A 63 -4.98 0.40 -13.34
C TYR A 63 -4.68 -0.30 -12.03
N PHE A 64 -4.17 0.45 -11.06
CA PHE A 64 -3.87 -0.12 -9.75
C PHE A 64 -4.10 0.94 -8.67
N ALA A 65 -4.39 0.46 -7.47
CA ALA A 65 -4.59 1.33 -6.32
C ALA A 65 -3.25 1.64 -5.65
N GLU A 66 -3.04 2.91 -5.32
CA GLU A 66 -1.93 3.34 -4.49
C GLU A 66 -2.50 3.86 -3.17
N TYR A 67 -1.97 3.36 -2.07
CA TYR A 67 -2.39 3.76 -0.73
C TYR A 67 -1.35 4.71 -0.14
N TYR A 68 -1.81 5.72 0.58
CA TYR A 68 -0.94 6.72 1.18
C TYR A 68 -1.47 7.14 2.54
N LEU A 69 -0.56 7.57 3.40
CA LEU A 69 -0.96 8.07 4.72
C LEU A 69 -1.51 9.49 4.59
N ILE A 70 -2.65 9.72 5.21
CA ILE A 70 -3.22 11.06 5.31
C ILE A 70 -2.63 11.69 6.55
N GLU A 71 -1.84 12.73 6.36
CA GLU A 71 -1.26 13.47 7.48
C GLU A 71 -2.18 14.60 7.84
N GLU A 72 -2.54 14.63 9.11
CA GLU A 72 -3.31 15.75 9.67
C GLU A 72 -2.37 16.62 10.49
N ASP A 73 -2.35 17.88 10.15
CA ASP A 73 -1.59 18.85 10.92
C ASP A 73 -2.35 19.30 12.16
#